data_037250e299dfe59a8edee1ef82581e2a
#
_entry.id   037250e299dfe59a8edee1ef82581e2a
#
_cell.length_a   1.000
_cell.length_b   1.000
_cell.length_c   1.000
_cell.angle_alpha   90.00
_cell.angle_beta   90.00
_cell.angle_gamma   90.00
#
_symmetry.space_group_name_H-M   'P 1'
#
loop_
_entity.id
_entity.type
_entity.pdbx_description
1 polymer ?
#
loop_
_entity_poly.entity_id
_entity_poly.type
_entity_poly.pdbx_seq_one_letter_code
_entity_poly.pdbx_strand_id
1 'polypeptide(L)'
;MRIVLIGPVYPYKGGIAHYTSLLCQALRKKHEVSMVSYKMQYPKILFKKEQRDYSNRSFQVEDTQYWINTANPVNILAVSHKIKKLCPDAVIIQWWHPYFAPCYWILARLLRKIPLIVTCHNVFPHERFPLDRFLTRLVLKQADGYVVQSHMDEKDLLTIKPDANYVVTPHPTYNAFKIEDMSREEARQRICIGEDVPMLLFFGFVREYKGLKYLLDALTKVRERIPDIMLWVVGDFGDDKHLYMEQIERNDIQNSIRLVEGYVPDREVEQYFAASDLVVLPYVSATQSGIAQIAYGFEKPVIVTDVGGLPDVVRHGETGYVVPPCDAHEIAQAIVRFYLEDSEIDWAGNIKRRASEFSWETMAERIEQILGIT
;
A
#
# COMPACT_ATOMS: atom_id res chain seq x y z
N MET A 1 19.39 6.64 18.77
CA MET A 1 20.22 5.68 17.99
C MET A 1 20.50 6.23 16.60
N ARG A 2 21.57 5.72 15.98
CA ARG A 2 21.87 5.94 14.57
C ARG A 2 21.33 4.77 13.76
N ILE A 3 20.35 5.03 12.90
CA ILE A 3 19.66 4.01 12.10
C ILE A 3 19.96 4.26 10.61
N VAL A 4 20.29 3.21 9.88
CA VAL A 4 20.30 3.26 8.40
C VAL A 4 19.04 2.60 7.89
N LEU A 5 18.16 3.37 7.23
CA LEU A 5 16.97 2.88 6.58
C LEU A 5 17.23 2.67 5.08
N ILE A 6 16.97 1.47 4.57
CA ILE A 6 17.20 1.09 3.17
C ILE A 6 15.89 0.77 2.49
N GLY A 7 15.56 1.49 1.43
CA GLY A 7 14.35 1.26 0.63
C GLY A 7 14.15 2.30 -0.47
N PRO A 8 13.11 2.16 -1.30
CA PRO A 8 12.74 3.20 -2.23
C PRO A 8 12.13 4.38 -1.46
N VAL A 9 12.43 5.59 -1.88
CA VAL A 9 11.80 6.82 -1.39
C VAL A 9 11.56 7.74 -2.58
N TYR A 10 10.85 8.84 -2.34
CA TYR A 10 10.74 9.90 -3.35
C TYR A 10 12.08 10.16 -4.05
N PRO A 11 12.12 10.25 -5.38
CA PRO A 11 10.99 10.33 -6.30
C PRO A 11 10.50 8.99 -6.88
N TYR A 12 10.86 7.84 -6.31
CA TYR A 12 10.34 6.56 -6.79
C TYR A 12 8.83 6.46 -6.58
N LYS A 13 8.12 5.91 -7.59
CA LYS A 13 6.68 5.70 -7.58
C LYS A 13 6.27 4.52 -6.70
N GLY A 14 5.06 4.62 -6.16
CA GLY A 14 4.35 3.51 -5.55
C GLY A 14 4.39 3.45 -4.04
N GLY A 15 3.46 2.66 -3.48
CA GLY A 15 3.15 2.63 -2.06
C GLY A 15 4.34 2.36 -1.14
N ILE A 16 5.32 1.55 -1.58
CA ILE A 16 6.51 1.24 -0.75
C ILE A 16 7.45 2.45 -0.63
N ALA A 17 7.55 3.28 -1.69
CA ALA A 17 8.33 4.50 -1.62
C ALA A 17 7.68 5.52 -0.67
N HIS A 18 6.36 5.67 -0.74
CA HIS A 18 5.60 6.50 0.20
C HIS A 18 5.75 5.99 1.64
N TYR A 19 5.57 4.69 1.84
CA TYR A 19 5.75 4.05 3.14
C TYR A 19 7.15 4.32 3.73
N THR A 20 8.19 4.07 2.95
CA THR A 20 9.58 4.25 3.41
C THR A 20 9.86 5.71 3.75
N SER A 21 9.32 6.64 2.97
CA SER A 21 9.48 8.09 3.22
C SER A 21 8.83 8.50 4.54
N LEU A 22 7.58 8.09 4.77
CA LEU A 22 6.85 8.42 6.00
C LEU A 22 7.44 7.73 7.23
N LEU A 23 7.86 6.47 7.08
CA LEU A 23 8.58 5.77 8.15
C LEU A 23 9.89 6.48 8.52
N CYS A 24 10.65 6.93 7.52
CA CYS A 24 11.87 7.70 7.76
C CYS A 24 11.59 8.99 8.53
N GLN A 25 10.55 9.72 8.14
CA GLN A 25 10.13 10.94 8.85
C GLN A 25 9.73 10.66 10.30
N ALA A 26 8.97 9.59 10.54
CA ALA A 26 8.55 9.20 11.90
C ALA A 26 9.75 8.80 12.78
N LEU A 27 10.66 7.97 12.27
CA LEU A 27 11.86 7.56 13.00
C LEU A 27 12.79 8.75 13.30
N ARG A 28 12.88 9.73 12.42
CA ARG A 28 13.69 10.96 12.61
C ARG A 28 13.21 11.83 13.76
N LYS A 29 11.98 11.65 14.25
CA LYS A 29 11.49 12.38 15.45
C LYS A 29 12.26 12.02 16.71
N LYS A 30 12.79 10.79 16.81
CA LYS A 30 13.48 10.25 17.99
C LYS A 30 14.90 9.76 17.71
N HIS A 31 15.29 9.55 16.45
CA HIS A 31 16.54 8.91 16.04
C HIS A 31 17.27 9.70 14.96
N GLU A 32 18.59 9.52 14.88
CA GLU A 32 19.41 9.94 13.74
C GLU A 32 19.27 8.91 12.62
N VAL A 33 18.50 9.23 11.56
CA VAL A 33 18.20 8.29 10.47
C VAL A 33 18.86 8.72 9.19
N SER A 34 19.79 7.90 8.71
CA SER A 34 20.40 8.01 7.38
C SER A 34 19.57 7.22 6.37
N MET A 35 18.94 7.92 5.43
CA MET A 35 18.16 7.28 4.36
C MET A 35 19.04 6.87 3.19
N VAL A 36 19.09 5.57 2.88
CA VAL A 36 19.84 5.00 1.74
C VAL A 36 18.86 4.41 0.73
N SER A 37 18.88 4.94 -0.48
CA SER A 37 17.97 4.54 -1.56
C SER A 37 18.72 4.13 -2.82
N TYR A 38 17.98 3.90 -3.90
CA TYR A 38 18.52 3.34 -5.12
C TYR A 38 18.98 4.43 -6.11
N LYS A 39 20.19 4.29 -6.60
CA LYS A 39 20.63 4.92 -7.85
C LYS A 39 19.92 4.25 -9.04
N MET A 40 19.76 2.92 -8.97
CA MET A 40 19.01 2.11 -9.92
C MET A 40 18.28 1.00 -9.14
N GLN A 41 16.94 1.08 -9.13
CA GLN A 41 16.07 0.10 -8.45
C GLN A 41 15.84 -1.13 -9.34
N TYR A 42 15.37 -0.91 -10.57
CA TYR A 42 15.19 -1.95 -11.58
C TYR A 42 15.93 -1.56 -12.87
N PRO A 43 16.65 -2.50 -13.51
CA PRO A 43 17.17 -2.29 -14.86
C PRO A 43 16.04 -1.99 -15.85
N LYS A 44 16.28 -1.12 -16.83
CA LYS A 44 15.28 -0.75 -17.85
C LYS A 44 14.76 -1.95 -18.65
N ILE A 45 15.56 -3.01 -18.80
CA ILE A 45 15.15 -4.24 -19.47
C ILE A 45 14.04 -5.01 -18.72
N LEU A 46 14.02 -4.91 -17.37
CA LEU A 46 13.01 -5.56 -16.53
C LEU A 46 11.80 -4.67 -16.28
N PHE A 47 11.99 -3.35 -16.27
CA PHE A 47 10.91 -2.41 -16.01
C PHE A 47 11.02 -1.23 -16.98
N LYS A 48 10.17 -1.23 -18.01
CA LYS A 48 10.19 -0.27 -19.12
C LYS A 48 9.49 1.06 -18.81
N LYS A 49 8.52 1.05 -17.86
CA LYS A 49 7.77 2.26 -17.48
C LYS A 49 8.63 3.21 -16.63
N GLU A 50 8.28 4.51 -16.63
CA GLU A 50 8.94 5.50 -15.77
C GLU A 50 8.74 5.15 -14.29
N GLN A 51 9.86 5.04 -13.56
CA GLN A 51 9.88 4.62 -12.16
C GLN A 51 9.78 5.79 -11.18
N ARG A 52 9.81 7.03 -11.65
CA ARG A 52 9.89 8.23 -10.81
C ARG A 52 8.71 9.15 -11.02
N ASP A 53 8.29 9.80 -9.92
CA ASP A 53 7.31 10.89 -9.89
C ASP A 53 7.82 12.00 -9.01
N TYR A 54 7.82 13.23 -9.53
CA TYR A 54 8.29 14.42 -8.83
C TYR A 54 7.14 15.34 -8.41
N SER A 55 5.89 14.90 -8.57
CA SER A 55 4.69 15.74 -8.39
C SER A 55 4.39 16.07 -6.92
N ASN A 56 4.64 15.14 -6.01
CA ASN A 56 4.34 15.32 -4.58
C ASN A 56 5.59 15.32 -3.70
N ARG A 57 6.01 16.50 -3.27
CA ARG A 57 7.17 16.67 -2.38
C ARG A 57 6.91 16.32 -0.92
N SER A 58 5.65 16.06 -0.50
CA SER A 58 5.32 15.64 0.86
C SER A 58 6.01 14.32 1.26
N PHE A 59 6.39 13.52 0.26
CA PHE A 59 7.16 12.29 0.46
C PHE A 59 8.68 12.48 0.34
N GLN A 60 9.15 13.71 0.15
CA GLN A 60 10.59 13.97 0.05
C GLN A 60 11.26 13.75 1.40
N VAL A 61 12.36 13.00 1.39
CA VAL A 61 13.23 12.79 2.54
C VAL A 61 14.55 13.52 2.23
N GLU A 62 14.83 14.55 3.00
CA GLU A 62 16.07 15.31 2.87
C GLU A 62 17.29 14.42 3.15
N ASP A 63 18.44 14.76 2.59
CA ASP A 63 19.72 14.07 2.75
C ASP A 63 19.71 12.58 2.33
N THR A 64 18.75 12.19 1.47
CA THR A 64 18.68 10.83 0.94
C THR A 64 19.91 10.48 0.11
N GLN A 65 20.51 9.34 0.42
CA GLN A 65 21.70 8.82 -0.25
C GLN A 65 21.32 7.80 -1.34
N TYR A 66 21.29 8.20 -2.60
CA TYR A 66 20.97 7.32 -3.74
C TYR A 66 22.20 6.49 -4.15
N TRP A 67 22.55 5.48 -3.36
CA TRP A 67 23.81 4.73 -3.54
C TRP A 67 23.65 3.39 -4.23
N ILE A 68 22.53 2.69 -4.02
CA ILE A 68 22.37 1.29 -4.37
C ILE A 68 22.06 1.13 -5.87
N ASN A 69 22.85 0.30 -6.54
CA ASN A 69 22.56 -0.28 -7.83
C ASN A 69 22.31 -1.77 -7.65
N THR A 70 21.08 -2.22 -7.73
CA THR A 70 20.66 -3.59 -7.39
C THR A 70 21.26 -4.66 -8.28
N ALA A 71 21.67 -4.32 -9.50
CA ALA A 71 22.24 -5.24 -10.48
C ALA A 71 23.79 -5.24 -10.50
N ASN A 72 24.45 -4.47 -9.61
CA ASN A 72 25.92 -4.35 -9.62
C ASN A 72 26.52 -4.80 -8.28
N PRO A 73 27.10 -6.02 -8.19
CA PRO A 73 27.69 -6.55 -6.96
C PRO A 73 28.84 -5.69 -6.42
N VAL A 74 29.67 -5.11 -7.29
CA VAL A 74 30.77 -4.22 -6.87
C VAL A 74 30.25 -2.95 -6.22
N ASN A 75 29.16 -2.40 -6.75
CA ASN A 75 28.48 -1.27 -6.11
C ASN A 75 27.98 -1.66 -4.72
N ILE A 76 27.40 -2.84 -4.54
CA ILE A 76 26.87 -3.31 -3.26
C ILE A 76 28.00 -3.42 -2.21
N LEU A 77 29.18 -3.90 -2.60
CA LEU A 77 30.37 -3.91 -1.73
C LEU A 77 30.76 -2.49 -1.29
N ALA A 78 30.82 -1.56 -2.24
CA ALA A 78 31.13 -0.15 -1.94
C ALA A 78 30.08 0.49 -1.01
N VAL A 79 28.79 0.22 -1.25
CA VAL A 79 27.68 0.71 -0.40
C VAL A 79 27.77 0.15 1.01
N SER A 80 28.06 -1.14 1.18
CA SER A 80 28.25 -1.74 2.52
C SER A 80 29.36 -1.05 3.31
N HIS A 81 30.45 -0.69 2.64
CA HIS A 81 31.54 0.05 3.27
C HIS A 81 31.11 1.47 3.68
N LYS A 82 30.35 2.18 2.84
CA LYS A 82 29.79 3.48 3.19
C LYS A 82 28.84 3.41 4.38
N ILE A 83 27.95 2.39 4.43
CA ILE A 83 27.04 2.17 5.56
C ILE A 83 27.83 1.93 6.86
N LYS A 84 28.87 1.09 6.81
CA LYS A 84 29.73 0.87 8.01
C LYS A 84 30.40 2.16 8.52
N LYS A 85 30.78 3.07 7.63
CA LYS A 85 31.37 4.38 8.02
C LYS A 85 30.39 5.28 8.74
N LEU A 86 29.07 5.09 8.56
CA LEU A 86 28.03 5.80 9.32
C LEU A 86 27.93 5.29 10.77
N CYS A 87 28.60 4.16 11.10
CA CYS A 87 28.57 3.50 12.40
C CYS A 87 27.14 3.33 12.94
N PRO A 88 26.20 2.73 12.17
CA PRO A 88 24.82 2.61 12.62
C PRO A 88 24.69 1.59 13.75
N ASP A 89 23.75 1.86 14.66
CA ASP A 89 23.35 0.95 15.73
C ASP A 89 22.40 -0.14 15.19
N ALA A 90 21.67 0.16 14.10
CA ALA A 90 20.78 -0.78 13.41
C ALA A 90 20.63 -0.44 11.92
N VAL A 91 20.30 -1.46 11.12
CA VAL A 91 19.92 -1.32 9.70
C VAL A 91 18.51 -1.84 9.52
N ILE A 92 17.65 -1.08 8.86
CA ILE A 92 16.27 -1.47 8.53
C ILE A 92 16.16 -1.56 7.01
N ILE A 93 15.69 -2.72 6.50
CA ILE A 93 15.49 -2.96 5.06
C ILE A 93 14.00 -3.13 4.77
N GLN A 94 13.53 -2.50 3.70
CA GLN A 94 12.18 -2.71 3.16
C GLN A 94 12.18 -3.93 2.24
N TRP A 95 11.38 -4.94 2.55
CA TRP A 95 11.25 -6.18 1.76
C TRP A 95 9.86 -6.26 1.13
N TRP A 96 9.81 -6.46 -0.22
CA TRP A 96 8.54 -6.60 -0.94
C TRP A 96 8.59 -7.54 -2.14
N HIS A 97 9.79 -7.84 -2.69
CA HIS A 97 9.91 -8.67 -3.88
C HIS A 97 11.25 -9.41 -3.93
N PRO A 98 11.24 -10.73 -4.24
CA PRO A 98 12.46 -11.54 -4.28
C PRO A 98 13.51 -11.14 -5.32
N TYR A 99 13.18 -10.27 -6.28
CA TYR A 99 14.16 -9.64 -7.17
C TYR A 99 15.33 -9.00 -6.39
N PHE A 100 15.05 -8.43 -5.23
CA PHE A 100 16.06 -7.75 -4.41
C PHE A 100 16.92 -8.72 -3.59
N ALA A 101 16.60 -10.01 -3.62
CA ALA A 101 17.29 -10.99 -2.77
C ALA A 101 18.81 -11.05 -2.98
N PRO A 102 19.37 -11.06 -4.18
CA PRO A 102 20.83 -11.06 -4.35
C PRO A 102 21.49 -9.83 -3.72
N CYS A 103 20.90 -8.64 -3.95
CA CYS A 103 21.42 -7.39 -3.39
C CYS A 103 21.34 -7.38 -1.85
N TYR A 104 20.19 -7.68 -1.29
CA TYR A 104 19.95 -7.62 0.15
C TYR A 104 20.70 -8.73 0.91
N TRP A 105 20.84 -9.91 0.32
CA TRP A 105 21.64 -10.98 0.91
C TRP A 105 23.12 -10.59 1.04
N ILE A 106 23.71 -10.01 -0.01
CA ILE A 106 25.10 -9.52 0.03
C ILE A 106 25.23 -8.43 1.11
N LEU A 107 24.33 -7.45 1.14
CA LEU A 107 24.33 -6.39 2.16
C LEU A 107 24.24 -6.98 3.57
N ALA A 108 23.27 -7.87 3.83
CA ALA A 108 23.08 -8.48 5.13
C ALA A 108 24.33 -9.26 5.60
N ARG A 109 24.94 -10.04 4.71
CA ARG A 109 26.18 -10.78 5.00
C ARG A 109 27.36 -9.86 5.33
N LEU A 110 27.48 -8.76 4.60
CA LEU A 110 28.55 -7.78 4.83
C LEU A 110 28.32 -6.95 6.09
N LEU A 111 27.05 -6.70 6.47
CA LEU A 111 26.66 -5.91 7.64
C LEU A 111 26.35 -6.76 8.89
N ARG A 112 26.66 -8.07 8.89
CA ARG A 112 26.26 -9.08 9.90
C ARG A 112 26.59 -8.76 11.37
N LYS A 113 27.41 -7.74 11.62
CA LYS A 113 27.75 -7.28 12.99
C LYS A 113 26.82 -6.16 13.48
N ILE A 114 25.90 -5.71 12.66
CA ILE A 114 24.94 -4.64 12.93
C ILE A 114 23.56 -5.26 12.91
N PRO A 115 22.73 -5.07 13.94
CA PRO A 115 21.36 -5.57 13.99
C PRO A 115 20.59 -5.21 12.71
N LEU A 116 19.99 -6.22 12.07
CA LEU A 116 19.24 -6.09 10.83
C LEU A 116 17.75 -6.35 11.09
N ILE A 117 16.94 -5.34 10.85
CA ILE A 117 15.48 -5.44 10.89
C ILE A 117 14.95 -5.45 9.45
N VAL A 118 14.00 -6.32 9.18
CA VAL A 118 13.32 -6.37 7.88
C VAL A 118 11.86 -6.01 8.05
N THR A 119 11.42 -4.93 7.39
CA THR A 119 10.00 -4.61 7.23
C THR A 119 9.47 -5.38 6.02
N CYS A 120 8.61 -6.36 6.26
CA CYS A 120 7.99 -7.18 5.23
C CYS A 120 6.67 -6.55 4.79
N HIS A 121 6.62 -6.00 3.58
CA HIS A 121 5.36 -5.56 2.96
C HIS A 121 4.52 -6.75 2.47
N ASN A 122 5.19 -7.83 2.17
CA ASN A 122 4.69 -9.19 1.97
C ASN A 122 5.88 -10.14 2.12
N VAL A 123 5.70 -11.25 2.79
CA VAL A 123 6.77 -12.25 2.95
C VAL A 123 7.01 -12.94 1.61
N PHE A 124 5.94 -13.40 0.97
CA PHE A 124 6.00 -13.96 -0.38
C PHE A 124 5.24 -13.07 -1.38
N PRO A 125 5.67 -12.99 -2.65
CA PRO A 125 4.97 -12.19 -3.66
C PRO A 125 3.60 -12.77 -3.99
N HIS A 126 2.63 -11.91 -4.34
CA HIS A 126 1.29 -12.33 -4.79
C HIS A 126 1.37 -13.14 -6.09
N GLU A 127 2.18 -12.68 -7.04
CA GLU A 127 2.46 -13.38 -8.28
C GLU A 127 3.68 -14.29 -8.07
N ARG A 128 3.41 -15.58 -7.96
CA ARG A 128 4.43 -16.60 -7.66
C ARG A 128 5.28 -16.91 -8.90
N PHE A 129 6.58 -17.10 -8.69
CA PHE A 129 7.51 -17.51 -9.76
C PHE A 129 8.53 -18.54 -9.23
N PRO A 130 9.19 -19.30 -10.13
CA PRO A 130 10.20 -20.27 -9.71
C PRO A 130 11.30 -19.62 -8.85
N LEU A 131 11.69 -20.29 -7.76
CA LEU A 131 12.72 -19.83 -6.81
C LEU A 131 12.32 -18.70 -5.86
N ASP A 132 11.12 -18.13 -5.95
CA ASP A 132 10.70 -17.05 -5.06
C ASP A 132 10.84 -17.40 -3.57
N ARG A 133 10.43 -18.62 -3.16
CA ARG A 133 10.59 -19.12 -1.79
C ARG A 133 12.04 -19.24 -1.36
N PHE A 134 12.89 -19.72 -2.26
CA PHE A 134 14.32 -19.86 -1.98
C PHE A 134 14.97 -18.48 -1.79
N LEU A 135 14.71 -17.55 -2.70
CA LEU A 135 15.24 -16.19 -2.65
C LEU A 135 14.76 -15.43 -1.40
N THR A 136 13.48 -15.56 -1.05
CA THR A 136 12.93 -14.98 0.18
C THR A 136 13.63 -15.54 1.41
N ARG A 137 13.77 -16.87 1.53
CA ARG A 137 14.46 -17.51 2.65
C ARG A 137 15.91 -17.07 2.76
N LEU A 138 16.58 -16.86 1.63
CA LEU A 138 17.98 -16.44 1.59
C LEU A 138 18.21 -15.13 2.32
N VAL A 139 17.29 -14.17 2.17
CA VAL A 139 17.35 -12.85 2.81
C VAL A 139 16.81 -12.91 4.23
N LEU A 140 15.58 -13.41 4.41
CA LEU A 140 14.93 -13.33 5.71
C LEU A 140 15.65 -14.11 6.80
N LYS A 141 16.36 -15.19 6.49
CA LYS A 141 17.21 -15.90 7.47
C LYS A 141 18.39 -15.08 8.00
N GLN A 142 18.74 -13.95 7.39
CA GLN A 142 19.86 -13.11 7.83
C GLN A 142 19.43 -12.05 8.85
N ALA A 143 18.13 -11.78 9.00
CA ALA A 143 17.65 -10.71 9.85
C ALA A 143 17.51 -11.13 11.31
N ASP A 144 17.67 -10.15 12.20
CA ASP A 144 17.57 -10.29 13.66
C ASP A 144 16.15 -9.98 14.15
N GLY A 145 15.40 -9.17 13.39
CA GLY A 145 14.02 -8.83 13.73
C GLY A 145 13.16 -8.51 12.50
N TYR A 146 11.85 -8.56 12.69
CA TYR A 146 10.89 -8.40 11.58
C TYR A 146 9.70 -7.55 11.98
N VAL A 147 9.27 -6.70 11.05
CA VAL A 147 7.96 -6.08 11.08
C VAL A 147 7.12 -6.75 9.99
N VAL A 148 6.05 -7.42 10.36
CA VAL A 148 5.06 -7.97 9.44
C VAL A 148 3.74 -7.21 9.56
N GLN A 149 2.99 -7.09 8.47
CA GLN A 149 1.86 -6.18 8.42
C GLN A 149 0.49 -6.88 8.47
N SER A 150 0.49 -8.22 8.53
CA SER A 150 -0.73 -9.04 8.65
C SER A 150 -0.45 -10.36 9.36
N HIS A 151 -1.50 -10.98 9.88
CA HIS A 151 -1.42 -12.35 10.41
C HIS A 151 -1.10 -13.40 9.32
N MET A 152 -1.38 -13.09 8.06
CA MET A 152 -0.96 -13.93 6.94
C MET A 152 0.56 -13.89 6.76
N ASP A 153 1.15 -12.69 6.75
CA ASP A 153 2.60 -12.52 6.67
C ASP A 153 3.32 -13.11 7.89
N GLU A 154 2.72 -13.02 9.08
CA GLU A 154 3.21 -13.68 10.29
C GLU A 154 3.33 -15.20 10.08
N LYS A 155 2.25 -15.86 9.64
CA LYS A 155 2.27 -17.30 9.33
C LYS A 155 3.33 -17.64 8.31
N ASP A 156 3.44 -16.88 7.24
CA ASP A 156 4.43 -17.08 6.19
C ASP A 156 5.87 -16.90 6.72
N LEU A 157 6.13 -15.90 7.55
CA LEU A 157 7.42 -15.67 8.20
C LEU A 157 7.82 -16.87 9.07
N LEU A 158 6.90 -17.37 9.90
CA LEU A 158 7.15 -18.50 10.79
C LEU A 158 7.44 -19.81 10.04
N THR A 159 7.02 -19.97 8.78
CA THR A 159 7.45 -21.08 7.91
C THR A 159 8.92 -20.99 7.51
N ILE A 160 9.52 -19.79 7.55
CA ILE A 160 10.91 -19.53 7.19
C ILE A 160 11.80 -19.54 8.42
N LYS A 161 11.37 -18.89 9.49
CA LYS A 161 12.09 -18.71 10.75
C LYS A 161 11.13 -18.85 11.94
N PRO A 162 10.94 -20.09 12.45
CA PRO A 162 9.98 -20.37 13.53
C PRO A 162 10.28 -19.64 14.85
N ASP A 163 11.53 -19.25 15.07
CA ASP A 163 12.04 -18.52 16.23
C ASP A 163 12.24 -17.02 15.96
N ALA A 164 11.54 -16.47 14.95
CA ALA A 164 11.67 -15.06 14.59
C ALA A 164 11.30 -14.12 15.76
N ASN A 165 12.12 -13.10 15.97
CA ASN A 165 11.73 -11.94 16.79
C ASN A 165 10.95 -10.97 15.90
N TYR A 166 9.65 -10.82 16.09
CA TYR A 166 8.81 -10.01 15.21
C TYR A 166 7.70 -9.25 15.94
N VAL A 167 7.16 -8.26 15.27
CA VAL A 167 5.90 -7.61 15.61
C VAL A 167 4.95 -7.66 14.44
N VAL A 168 3.66 -7.83 14.73
CA VAL A 168 2.58 -7.66 13.75
C VAL A 168 2.01 -6.26 13.94
N THR A 169 2.03 -5.46 12.88
CA THR A 169 1.45 -4.12 12.92
C THR A 169 0.89 -3.78 11.55
N PRO A 170 -0.41 -3.43 11.47
CA PRO A 170 -1.01 -3.02 10.20
C PRO A 170 -0.28 -1.85 9.58
N HIS A 171 -0.50 -1.70 8.29
CA HIS A 171 0.03 -0.59 7.51
C HIS A 171 -0.49 0.74 8.06
N PRO A 172 0.37 1.76 8.32
CA PRO A 172 -0.09 3.04 8.82
C PRO A 172 -0.94 3.83 7.83
N THR A 173 -1.77 4.72 8.34
CA THR A 173 -2.65 5.58 7.55
C THR A 173 -1.88 6.66 6.79
N TYR A 174 -2.30 6.96 5.57
CA TYR A 174 -1.66 7.96 4.70
C TYR A 174 -2.41 9.29 4.68
N ASN A 175 -2.02 10.24 5.52
CA ASN A 175 -2.51 11.62 5.47
C ASN A 175 -1.73 12.49 4.48
N ALA A 176 -0.57 12.04 4.01
CA ALA A 176 0.32 12.81 3.14
C ALA A 176 -0.23 13.04 1.71
N PHE A 177 -1.36 12.42 1.36
CA PHE A 177 -2.07 12.69 0.12
C PHE A 177 -3.09 13.85 0.23
N LYS A 178 -3.40 14.34 1.44
CA LYS A 178 -4.13 15.59 1.65
C LYS A 178 -3.16 16.74 1.45
N ILE A 179 -3.03 17.21 0.22
CA ILE A 179 -2.04 18.23 -0.17
C ILE A 179 -2.65 19.62 -0.12
N GLU A 180 -3.86 19.77 -0.64
CA GLU A 180 -4.62 21.01 -0.71
C GLU A 180 -5.70 21.09 0.38
N ASP A 181 -5.90 20.01 1.15
CA ASP A 181 -6.98 19.82 2.11
C ASP A 181 -8.37 20.12 1.50
N MET A 182 -8.56 19.54 0.31
CA MET A 182 -9.69 19.80 -0.57
C MET A 182 -11.00 19.32 0.03
N SER A 183 -12.03 20.18 0.06
CA SER A 183 -13.38 19.78 0.46
C SER A 183 -14.00 18.80 -0.55
N ARG A 184 -15.05 18.09 -0.13
CA ARG A 184 -15.82 17.19 -1.02
C ARG A 184 -16.39 17.94 -2.23
N GLU A 185 -16.92 19.12 -2.00
CA GLU A 185 -17.52 19.99 -3.02
C GLU A 185 -16.47 20.43 -4.05
N GLU A 186 -15.34 20.94 -3.61
CA GLU A 186 -14.23 21.35 -4.47
C GLU A 186 -13.69 20.17 -5.30
N ALA A 187 -13.53 19.01 -4.66
CA ALA A 187 -13.10 17.80 -5.32
C ALA A 187 -14.09 17.33 -6.40
N ARG A 188 -15.40 17.37 -6.09
CA ARG A 188 -16.46 17.00 -7.04
C ARG A 188 -16.55 17.97 -8.22
N GLN A 189 -16.39 19.26 -7.99
CA GLN A 189 -16.30 20.26 -9.06
C GLN A 189 -15.09 19.99 -9.97
N ARG A 190 -13.92 19.66 -9.39
CA ARG A 190 -12.68 19.39 -10.12
C ARG A 190 -12.79 18.18 -11.05
N ILE A 191 -13.49 17.12 -10.63
CA ILE A 191 -13.73 15.93 -11.45
C ILE A 191 -15.05 15.93 -12.21
N CYS A 192 -15.80 17.05 -12.18
CA CYS A 192 -17.05 17.24 -12.89
C CYS A 192 -18.15 16.21 -12.54
N ILE A 193 -18.35 15.93 -11.26
CA ILE A 193 -19.45 15.10 -10.74
C ILE A 193 -20.42 15.97 -9.91
N GLY A 194 -21.74 15.71 -10.02
CA GLY A 194 -22.75 16.43 -9.24
C GLY A 194 -22.62 16.18 -7.73
N GLU A 195 -23.01 17.17 -6.92
CA GLU A 195 -22.87 17.11 -5.46
C GLU A 195 -23.65 15.96 -4.82
N ASP A 196 -24.84 15.66 -5.33
CA ASP A 196 -25.74 14.63 -4.80
C ASP A 196 -25.57 13.25 -5.46
N VAL A 197 -24.70 13.12 -6.47
CA VAL A 197 -24.49 11.84 -7.18
C VAL A 197 -23.74 10.86 -6.28
N PRO A 198 -24.30 9.69 -5.94
CA PRO A 198 -23.59 8.66 -5.18
C PRO A 198 -22.33 8.20 -5.91
N MET A 199 -21.15 8.29 -5.26
CA MET A 199 -19.86 8.03 -5.90
C MET A 199 -19.08 6.91 -5.21
N LEU A 200 -18.89 5.80 -5.95
CA LEU A 200 -17.96 4.73 -5.60
C LEU A 200 -16.59 5.00 -6.22
N LEU A 201 -15.53 4.63 -5.49
CA LEU A 201 -14.16 4.71 -5.98
C LEU A 201 -13.48 3.34 -5.92
N PHE A 202 -12.98 2.88 -7.07
CA PHE A 202 -11.95 1.84 -7.17
C PHE A 202 -10.65 2.51 -7.61
N PHE A 203 -9.55 2.34 -6.85
CA PHE A 203 -8.30 3.05 -7.08
C PHE A 203 -7.09 2.13 -7.15
N GLY A 204 -6.14 2.46 -8.03
CA GLY A 204 -4.83 1.82 -8.16
C GLY A 204 -4.68 0.92 -9.38
N PHE A 205 -3.59 0.14 -9.44
CA PHE A 205 -3.37 -0.77 -10.57
C PHE A 205 -4.50 -1.77 -10.72
N VAL A 206 -5.08 -1.87 -11.90
CA VAL A 206 -6.09 -2.89 -12.21
C VAL A 206 -5.37 -4.19 -12.55
N ARG A 207 -5.48 -5.18 -11.67
CA ARG A 207 -4.94 -6.52 -11.81
C ARG A 207 -6.01 -7.54 -11.47
N GLU A 208 -5.90 -8.76 -11.99
CA GLU A 208 -6.93 -9.79 -11.76
C GLU A 208 -7.21 -10.02 -10.28
N TYR A 209 -6.16 -10.10 -9.44
CA TYR A 209 -6.30 -10.31 -8.01
C TYR A 209 -7.02 -9.18 -7.27
N LYS A 210 -7.14 -7.98 -7.87
CA LYS A 210 -7.88 -6.85 -7.31
C LYS A 210 -9.39 -6.91 -7.56
N GLY A 211 -9.84 -7.87 -8.34
CA GLY A 211 -11.24 -8.28 -8.42
C GLY A 211 -12.22 -7.26 -9.00
N LEU A 212 -11.75 -6.27 -9.79
CA LEU A 212 -12.62 -5.26 -10.42
C LEU A 212 -13.83 -5.89 -11.13
N LYS A 213 -13.66 -7.06 -11.75
CA LYS A 213 -14.72 -7.80 -12.44
C LYS A 213 -15.94 -8.05 -11.55
N TYR A 214 -15.75 -8.35 -10.27
CA TYR A 214 -16.85 -8.58 -9.33
C TYR A 214 -17.59 -7.29 -8.95
N LEU A 215 -16.89 -6.16 -8.90
CA LEU A 215 -17.51 -4.86 -8.69
C LEU A 215 -18.33 -4.42 -9.90
N LEU A 216 -17.85 -4.70 -11.13
CA LEU A 216 -18.60 -4.43 -12.35
C LEU A 216 -19.89 -5.26 -12.41
N ASP A 217 -19.87 -6.53 -12.00
CA ASP A 217 -21.07 -7.37 -11.91
C ASP A 217 -21.99 -6.90 -10.76
N ALA A 218 -21.43 -6.46 -9.63
CA ALA A 218 -22.22 -5.92 -8.52
C ALA A 218 -22.97 -4.64 -8.92
N LEU A 219 -22.34 -3.77 -9.73
CA LEU A 219 -22.91 -2.48 -10.14
C LEU A 219 -24.24 -2.63 -10.88
N THR A 220 -24.47 -3.72 -11.62
CA THR A 220 -25.76 -4.00 -12.27
C THR A 220 -26.90 -4.06 -11.26
N LYS A 221 -26.70 -4.77 -10.14
CA LYS A 221 -27.69 -4.92 -9.07
C LYS A 221 -27.82 -3.64 -8.23
N VAL A 222 -26.73 -2.92 -8.02
CA VAL A 222 -26.76 -1.66 -7.27
C VAL A 222 -27.60 -0.61 -8.00
N ARG A 223 -27.48 -0.51 -9.33
CA ARG A 223 -28.27 0.44 -10.17
C ARG A 223 -29.78 0.21 -10.09
N GLU A 224 -30.24 -1.00 -9.85
CA GLU A 224 -31.66 -1.29 -9.65
C GLU A 224 -32.24 -0.57 -8.42
N ARG A 225 -31.41 -0.32 -7.41
CA ARG A 225 -31.79 0.32 -6.14
C ARG A 225 -31.33 1.80 -6.05
N ILE A 226 -30.22 2.14 -6.72
CA ILE A 226 -29.58 3.45 -6.74
C ILE A 226 -29.24 3.79 -8.20
N PRO A 227 -30.24 4.28 -8.99
CA PRO A 227 -30.08 4.47 -10.44
C PRO A 227 -28.97 5.45 -10.85
N ASP A 228 -28.73 6.48 -10.03
CA ASP A 228 -27.78 7.57 -10.33
C ASP A 228 -26.36 7.26 -9.82
N ILE A 229 -26.10 6.05 -9.31
CA ILE A 229 -24.78 5.69 -8.78
C ILE A 229 -23.70 5.73 -9.86
N MET A 230 -22.55 6.29 -9.51
CA MET A 230 -21.37 6.37 -10.38
C MET A 230 -20.19 5.64 -9.77
N LEU A 231 -19.58 4.75 -10.54
CA LEU A 231 -18.31 4.10 -10.20
C LEU A 231 -17.16 4.80 -10.95
N TRP A 232 -16.23 5.33 -10.20
CA TRP A 232 -14.96 5.81 -10.74
C TRP A 232 -13.89 4.71 -10.59
N VAL A 233 -13.34 4.26 -11.73
CA VAL A 233 -12.23 3.32 -11.80
C VAL A 233 -11.00 4.10 -12.21
N VAL A 234 -10.09 4.30 -11.27
CA VAL A 234 -8.96 5.19 -11.42
C VAL A 234 -7.66 4.40 -11.31
N GLY A 235 -6.92 4.25 -12.42
CA GLY A 235 -5.64 3.54 -12.40
C GLY A 235 -5.19 2.92 -13.72
N ASP A 236 -4.10 2.18 -13.66
CA ASP A 236 -3.46 1.55 -14.84
C ASP A 236 -4.01 0.12 -15.04
N PHE A 237 -4.70 -0.09 -16.15
CA PHE A 237 -5.35 -1.38 -16.52
C PHE A 237 -4.36 -2.44 -17.05
N GLY A 238 -3.14 -2.04 -17.42
CA GLY A 238 -2.23 -2.97 -18.09
C GLY A 238 -2.76 -3.45 -19.42
N ASP A 239 -2.48 -4.71 -19.78
CA ASP A 239 -2.81 -5.27 -21.09
C ASP A 239 -4.26 -5.81 -21.16
N ASP A 240 -4.92 -6.04 -20.03
CA ASP A 240 -6.23 -6.71 -19.94
C ASP A 240 -7.42 -5.74 -19.99
N LYS A 241 -7.20 -4.46 -20.31
CA LYS A 241 -8.26 -3.44 -20.35
C LYS A 241 -9.46 -3.86 -21.20
N HIS A 242 -9.21 -4.51 -22.34
CA HIS A 242 -10.27 -4.93 -23.28
C HIS A 242 -11.30 -5.85 -22.61
N LEU A 243 -10.89 -6.75 -21.70
CA LEU A 243 -11.78 -7.66 -20.98
C LEU A 243 -12.77 -6.89 -20.08
N TYR A 244 -12.31 -5.84 -19.43
CA TYR A 244 -13.16 -4.99 -18.59
C TYR A 244 -14.12 -4.15 -19.45
N MET A 245 -13.67 -3.66 -20.61
CA MET A 245 -14.54 -2.93 -21.54
C MET A 245 -15.67 -3.81 -22.08
N GLU A 246 -15.37 -5.04 -22.50
CA GLU A 246 -16.36 -6.03 -22.91
C GLU A 246 -17.37 -6.35 -21.78
N GLN A 247 -16.89 -6.45 -20.54
CA GLN A 247 -17.77 -6.67 -19.38
C GLN A 247 -18.69 -5.47 -19.10
N ILE A 248 -18.17 -4.25 -19.20
CA ILE A 248 -18.95 -3.01 -19.04
C ILE A 248 -20.08 -2.96 -20.07
N GLU A 249 -19.77 -3.27 -21.34
CA GLU A 249 -20.76 -3.30 -22.42
C GLU A 249 -21.80 -4.41 -22.19
N ARG A 250 -21.36 -5.62 -21.89
CA ARG A 250 -22.25 -6.77 -21.63
C ARG A 250 -23.20 -6.50 -20.45
N ASN A 251 -22.74 -5.81 -19.43
CA ASN A 251 -23.51 -5.48 -18.23
C ASN A 251 -24.39 -4.21 -18.39
N ASP A 252 -24.30 -3.53 -19.53
CA ASP A 252 -25.02 -2.27 -19.84
C ASP A 252 -24.83 -1.18 -18.74
N ILE A 253 -23.58 -0.99 -18.28
CA ILE A 253 -23.24 -0.08 -17.17
C ILE A 253 -22.39 1.12 -17.61
N GLN A 254 -22.24 1.38 -18.90
CA GLN A 254 -21.36 2.43 -19.46
C GLN A 254 -21.69 3.81 -18.90
N ASN A 255 -22.98 4.09 -18.69
CA ASN A 255 -23.45 5.38 -18.16
C ASN A 255 -23.21 5.56 -16.66
N SER A 256 -22.89 4.50 -15.93
CA SER A 256 -22.62 4.52 -14.49
C SER A 256 -21.14 4.37 -14.14
N ILE A 257 -20.25 4.45 -15.14
CA ILE A 257 -18.81 4.30 -14.94
C ILE A 257 -18.04 5.47 -15.55
N ARG A 258 -17.00 5.88 -14.83
CA ARG A 258 -15.95 6.75 -15.35
C ARG A 258 -14.59 6.06 -15.19
N LEU A 259 -13.85 5.95 -16.30
CA LEU A 259 -12.52 5.38 -16.32
C LEU A 259 -11.48 6.50 -16.41
N VAL A 260 -10.58 6.53 -15.44
CA VAL A 260 -9.38 7.39 -15.46
C VAL A 260 -8.18 6.48 -15.61
N GLU A 261 -7.69 6.40 -16.86
CA GLU A 261 -6.67 5.44 -17.23
C GLU A 261 -5.26 5.95 -17.01
N GLY A 262 -4.40 5.08 -16.51
CA GLY A 262 -2.98 5.33 -16.36
C GLY A 262 -2.55 5.57 -14.92
N TYR A 263 -1.30 5.93 -14.75
CA TYR A 263 -0.76 6.32 -13.46
C TYR A 263 -1.28 7.70 -13.07
N VAL A 264 -1.92 7.78 -11.91
CA VAL A 264 -2.36 9.05 -11.33
C VAL A 264 -1.20 9.67 -10.54
N PRO A 265 -0.73 10.87 -10.90
CA PRO A 265 0.27 11.59 -10.12
C PRO A 265 -0.20 11.78 -8.66
N ASP A 266 0.73 11.69 -7.71
CA ASP A 266 0.39 11.76 -6.28
C ASP A 266 -0.39 13.03 -5.90
N ARG A 267 -0.12 14.18 -6.57
CA ARG A 267 -0.85 15.44 -6.36
C ARG A 267 -2.32 15.40 -6.80
N GLU A 268 -2.68 14.42 -7.64
CA GLU A 268 -4.04 14.28 -8.18
C GLU A 268 -4.86 13.22 -7.43
N VAL A 269 -4.24 12.48 -6.51
CA VAL A 269 -4.91 11.43 -5.72
C VAL A 269 -6.02 12.02 -4.86
N GLU A 270 -5.77 13.16 -4.24
CA GLU A 270 -6.67 13.83 -3.31
C GLU A 270 -8.07 14.04 -3.89
N GLN A 271 -8.19 14.55 -5.11
CA GLN A 271 -9.48 14.86 -5.74
C GLN A 271 -10.42 13.65 -5.85
N TYR A 272 -9.89 12.44 -6.06
CA TYR A 272 -10.72 11.24 -6.19
C TYR A 272 -11.19 10.72 -4.83
N PHE A 273 -10.31 10.71 -3.83
CA PHE A 273 -10.69 10.27 -2.48
C PHE A 273 -11.58 11.29 -1.79
N ALA A 274 -11.29 12.60 -1.89
CA ALA A 274 -12.11 13.63 -1.31
C ALA A 274 -13.53 13.63 -1.91
N ALA A 275 -13.66 13.46 -3.24
CA ALA A 275 -14.96 13.43 -3.93
C ALA A 275 -15.79 12.17 -3.64
N SER A 276 -15.16 11.03 -3.34
CA SER A 276 -15.85 9.75 -3.16
C SER A 276 -16.66 9.69 -1.87
N ASP A 277 -17.71 8.87 -1.86
CA ASP A 277 -18.48 8.54 -0.65
C ASP A 277 -17.97 7.22 -0.05
N LEU A 278 -17.62 6.26 -0.90
CA LEU A 278 -17.26 4.89 -0.53
C LEU A 278 -16.18 4.36 -1.42
N VAL A 279 -15.13 3.77 -0.84
CA VAL A 279 -14.06 3.09 -1.58
C VAL A 279 -14.32 1.59 -1.59
N VAL A 280 -14.20 0.94 -2.77
CA VAL A 280 -14.48 -0.50 -2.89
C VAL A 280 -13.23 -1.24 -3.36
N LEU A 281 -12.77 -2.19 -2.57
CA LEU A 281 -11.58 -3.01 -2.79
C LEU A 281 -11.96 -4.49 -2.82
N PRO A 282 -12.50 -4.99 -3.95
CA PRO A 282 -13.10 -6.33 -4.06
C PRO A 282 -12.03 -7.41 -4.33
N TYR A 283 -10.93 -7.37 -3.57
CA TYR A 283 -9.75 -8.17 -3.83
C TYR A 283 -10.02 -9.67 -3.72
N VAL A 284 -9.46 -10.44 -4.64
CA VAL A 284 -9.48 -11.91 -4.61
C VAL A 284 -8.37 -12.44 -3.70
N SER A 285 -7.26 -11.68 -3.62
CA SER A 285 -6.12 -12.01 -2.78
C SER A 285 -5.40 -10.71 -2.39
N ALA A 286 -5.00 -10.61 -1.15
CA ALA A 286 -4.20 -9.50 -0.65
C ALA A 286 -3.39 -9.94 0.58
N THR A 287 -2.27 -9.29 0.87
CA THR A 287 -1.63 -9.30 2.19
C THR A 287 -2.06 -8.06 2.96
N GLN A 288 -1.98 -6.90 2.31
CA GLN A 288 -2.36 -5.59 2.82
C GLN A 288 -2.91 -4.70 1.70
N SER A 289 -3.51 -3.55 2.06
CA SER A 289 -3.90 -2.53 1.10
C SER A 289 -3.52 -1.13 1.54
N GLY A 290 -2.53 -0.54 0.87
CA GLY A 290 -2.22 0.89 1.03
C GLY A 290 -3.40 1.79 0.62
N ILE A 291 -4.27 1.31 -0.29
CA ILE A 291 -5.46 2.08 -0.73
C ILE A 291 -6.48 2.20 0.40
N ALA A 292 -6.68 1.15 1.21
CA ALA A 292 -7.54 1.23 2.40
C ALA A 292 -7.01 2.28 3.39
N GLN A 293 -5.70 2.37 3.56
CA GLN A 293 -5.07 3.34 4.43
C GLN A 293 -5.11 4.78 3.86
N ILE A 294 -5.06 4.94 2.53
CA ILE A 294 -5.33 6.24 1.89
C ILE A 294 -6.78 6.63 2.14
N ALA A 295 -7.74 5.74 1.92
CA ALA A 295 -9.17 6.00 2.18
C ALA A 295 -9.39 6.45 3.62
N TYR A 296 -8.77 5.79 4.59
CA TYR A 296 -8.83 6.18 6.00
C TYR A 296 -8.20 7.55 6.26
N GLY A 297 -7.14 7.92 5.54
CA GLY A 297 -6.57 9.27 5.58
C GLY A 297 -7.57 10.34 5.15
N PHE A 298 -8.52 9.99 4.26
CA PHE A 298 -9.63 10.84 3.83
C PHE A 298 -10.94 10.58 4.59
N GLU A 299 -10.90 9.80 5.67
CA GLU A 299 -12.07 9.46 6.48
C GLU A 299 -13.20 8.78 5.67
N LYS A 300 -12.81 8.04 4.60
CA LYS A 300 -13.76 7.35 3.71
C LYS A 300 -13.95 5.91 4.14
N PRO A 301 -15.22 5.45 4.28
CA PRO A 301 -15.52 4.05 4.53
C PRO A 301 -15.08 3.17 3.36
N VAL A 302 -14.77 1.90 3.68
CA VAL A 302 -14.20 0.98 2.69
C VAL A 302 -14.96 -0.34 2.69
N ILE A 303 -15.40 -0.81 1.53
CA ILE A 303 -15.80 -2.21 1.36
C ILE A 303 -14.55 -3.00 0.97
N VAL A 304 -14.24 -4.01 1.75
CA VAL A 304 -13.14 -4.95 1.50
C VAL A 304 -13.67 -6.38 1.47
N THR A 305 -12.92 -7.26 0.84
CA THR A 305 -13.17 -8.70 0.93
C THR A 305 -12.41 -9.32 2.10
N ASP A 306 -12.91 -10.46 2.60
CA ASP A 306 -12.30 -11.24 3.68
C ASP A 306 -11.06 -12.00 3.15
N VAL A 307 -10.02 -11.25 2.82
CA VAL A 307 -8.73 -11.78 2.35
C VAL A 307 -7.55 -11.10 3.03
N GLY A 308 -6.55 -11.89 3.38
CA GLY A 308 -5.29 -11.42 3.96
C GLY A 308 -5.47 -10.58 5.22
N GLY A 309 -4.85 -9.41 5.26
CA GLY A 309 -4.93 -8.46 6.37
C GLY A 309 -5.99 -7.36 6.19
N LEU A 310 -6.87 -7.45 5.21
CA LEU A 310 -7.92 -6.43 5.01
C LEU A 310 -8.92 -6.39 6.16
N PRO A 311 -9.38 -7.54 6.72
CA PRO A 311 -10.26 -7.57 7.89
C PRO A 311 -9.58 -7.06 9.17
N ASP A 312 -8.25 -7.11 9.24
CA ASP A 312 -7.51 -6.57 10.40
C ASP A 312 -7.61 -5.03 10.46
N VAL A 313 -7.87 -4.38 9.33
CA VAL A 313 -8.00 -2.92 9.19
C VAL A 313 -9.44 -2.49 9.29
N VAL A 314 -10.34 -3.06 8.48
CA VAL A 314 -11.73 -2.65 8.35
C VAL A 314 -12.61 -3.37 9.37
N ARG A 315 -13.29 -2.60 10.24
CA ARG A 315 -14.31 -3.12 11.15
C ARG A 315 -15.67 -3.12 10.48
N HIS A 316 -16.23 -4.31 10.29
CA HIS A 316 -17.52 -4.49 9.65
C HIS A 316 -18.64 -3.74 10.39
N GLY A 317 -19.37 -2.88 9.67
CA GLY A 317 -20.45 -2.07 10.21
C GLY A 317 -20.01 -0.84 11.03
N GLU A 318 -18.69 -0.58 11.19
CA GLU A 318 -18.18 0.58 11.92
C GLU A 318 -17.35 1.50 11.01
N THR A 319 -16.42 0.92 10.24
CA THR A 319 -15.50 1.70 9.37
C THR A 319 -15.63 1.30 7.90
N GLY A 320 -16.57 0.42 7.60
CA GLY A 320 -16.86 -0.12 6.29
C GLY A 320 -17.46 -1.52 6.39
N TYR A 321 -17.36 -2.29 5.32
CA TYR A 321 -17.88 -3.66 5.30
C TYR A 321 -16.80 -4.66 4.88
N VAL A 322 -16.84 -5.85 5.47
CA VAL A 322 -16.05 -7.00 5.07
C VAL A 322 -17.01 -8.01 4.45
N VAL A 323 -16.76 -8.39 3.19
CA VAL A 323 -17.61 -9.28 2.40
C VAL A 323 -16.81 -10.49 1.89
N PRO A 324 -17.44 -11.62 1.52
CA PRO A 324 -16.74 -12.74 0.90
C PRO A 324 -16.05 -12.33 -0.41
N PRO A 325 -14.85 -12.87 -0.71
CA PRO A 325 -14.19 -12.64 -1.99
C PRO A 325 -14.95 -13.33 -3.13
N CYS A 326 -14.82 -12.79 -4.34
CA CYS A 326 -15.44 -13.32 -5.55
C CYS A 326 -16.98 -13.34 -5.52
N ASP A 327 -17.61 -12.56 -4.67
CA ASP A 327 -19.06 -12.50 -4.54
C ASP A 327 -19.62 -11.10 -4.89
N ALA A 328 -20.08 -10.96 -6.14
CA ALA A 328 -20.68 -9.72 -6.62
C ALA A 328 -22.01 -9.38 -5.90
N HIS A 329 -22.72 -10.38 -5.38
CA HIS A 329 -23.98 -10.16 -4.67
C HIS A 329 -23.74 -9.51 -3.32
N GLU A 330 -22.81 -10.03 -2.54
CA GLU A 330 -22.45 -9.46 -1.23
C GLU A 330 -21.83 -8.05 -1.36
N ILE A 331 -21.01 -7.82 -2.42
CA ILE A 331 -20.52 -6.47 -2.72
C ILE A 331 -21.69 -5.52 -3.00
N ALA A 332 -22.67 -5.94 -3.82
CA ALA A 332 -23.84 -5.11 -4.13
C ALA A 332 -24.68 -4.82 -2.89
N GLN A 333 -24.94 -5.84 -2.04
CA GLN A 333 -25.66 -5.65 -0.80
C GLN A 333 -24.97 -4.66 0.15
N ALA A 334 -23.65 -4.76 0.31
CA ALA A 334 -22.89 -3.83 1.16
C ALA A 334 -22.97 -2.39 0.64
N ILE A 335 -22.90 -2.19 -0.69
CA ILE A 335 -23.05 -0.87 -1.29
C ILE A 335 -24.47 -0.31 -1.06
N VAL A 336 -25.51 -1.11 -1.30
CA VAL A 336 -26.92 -0.70 -1.09
C VAL A 336 -27.16 -0.37 0.38
N ARG A 337 -26.68 -1.20 1.28
CA ARG A 337 -26.77 -0.98 2.72
C ARG A 337 -26.14 0.33 3.15
N PHE A 338 -24.93 0.63 2.67
CA PHE A 338 -24.24 1.87 2.96
C PHE A 338 -25.07 3.12 2.63
N TYR A 339 -25.69 3.14 1.44
CA TYR A 339 -26.43 4.32 1.00
C TYR A 339 -27.87 4.40 1.51
N LEU A 340 -28.54 3.28 1.73
CA LEU A 340 -29.98 3.25 2.00
C LEU A 340 -30.37 2.86 3.43
N GLU A 341 -29.49 2.17 4.17
CA GLU A 341 -29.85 1.59 5.46
C GLU A 341 -29.03 2.19 6.61
N ASP A 342 -27.74 2.41 6.42
CA ASP A 342 -26.80 2.77 7.48
C ASP A 342 -26.43 4.27 7.49
N SER A 343 -27.37 5.15 7.13
CA SER A 343 -27.18 6.60 7.06
C SER A 343 -26.90 7.27 8.42
N GLU A 344 -27.24 6.61 9.54
CA GLU A 344 -27.01 7.14 10.90
C GLU A 344 -25.62 6.81 11.45
N ILE A 345 -24.82 6.00 10.75
CA ILE A 345 -23.48 5.63 11.21
C ILE A 345 -22.51 6.80 11.01
N ASP A 346 -21.84 7.20 12.08
CA ASP A 346 -20.73 8.17 12.03
C ASP A 346 -19.46 7.50 11.48
N TRP A 347 -19.47 7.24 10.16
CA TRP A 347 -18.37 6.60 9.47
C TRP A 347 -17.04 7.35 9.65
N ALA A 348 -17.05 8.67 9.46
CA ALA A 348 -15.85 9.51 9.56
C ALA A 348 -15.25 9.48 10.98
N GLY A 349 -16.08 9.66 12.01
CA GLY A 349 -15.64 9.60 13.41
C GLY A 349 -15.11 8.23 13.81
N ASN A 350 -15.77 7.14 13.35
CA ASN A 350 -15.31 5.77 13.59
C ASN A 350 -13.95 5.52 12.92
N ILE A 351 -13.81 5.93 11.65
CA ILE A 351 -12.56 5.79 10.88
C ILE A 351 -11.44 6.58 11.54
N LYS A 352 -11.69 7.81 11.97
CA LYS A 352 -10.71 8.66 12.64
C LYS A 352 -10.19 8.01 13.94
N ARG A 353 -11.07 7.42 14.75
CA ARG A 353 -10.68 6.65 15.93
C ARG A 353 -9.85 5.43 15.55
N ARG A 354 -10.28 4.66 14.55
CA ARG A 354 -9.57 3.48 14.07
C ARG A 354 -8.21 3.82 13.45
N ALA A 355 -8.12 4.87 12.65
CA ALA A 355 -6.90 5.35 12.00
C ALA A 355 -5.82 5.77 13.02
N SER A 356 -6.22 6.27 14.20
CA SER A 356 -5.26 6.62 15.25
C SER A 356 -4.47 5.43 15.80
N GLU A 357 -5.01 4.21 15.69
CA GLU A 357 -4.32 2.97 16.05
C GLU A 357 -3.21 2.61 15.03
N PHE A 358 -3.28 3.16 13.82
CA PHE A 358 -2.38 2.90 12.69
C PHE A 358 -1.50 4.13 12.38
N SER A 359 -0.91 4.73 13.40
CA SER A 359 -0.04 5.90 13.21
C SER A 359 1.40 5.50 12.83
N TRP A 360 2.11 6.42 12.18
CA TRP A 360 3.54 6.25 11.88
C TRP A 360 4.38 6.24 13.14
N GLU A 361 3.94 6.93 14.20
CA GLU A 361 4.54 6.92 15.52
C GLU A 361 4.44 5.53 16.15
N THR A 362 3.26 4.91 16.12
CA THR A 362 3.07 3.52 16.60
C THR A 362 3.97 2.55 15.82
N MET A 363 4.11 2.73 14.50
CA MET A 363 5.01 1.90 13.69
C MET A 363 6.47 2.07 14.13
N ALA A 364 6.93 3.30 14.39
CA ALA A 364 8.27 3.56 14.89
C ALA A 364 8.50 2.91 16.27
N GLU A 365 7.53 3.01 17.18
CA GLU A 365 7.58 2.37 18.50
C GLU A 365 7.65 0.84 18.42
N ARG A 366 6.95 0.21 17.46
CA ARG A 366 7.05 -1.23 17.23
C ARG A 366 8.44 -1.65 16.76
N ILE A 367 9.10 -0.82 15.94
CA ILE A 367 10.49 -1.04 15.53
C ILE A 367 11.44 -0.86 16.74
N GLU A 368 11.23 0.17 17.57
CA GLU A 368 11.98 0.39 18.80
C GLU A 368 11.87 -0.82 19.73
N GLN A 369 10.68 -1.42 19.87
CA GLN A 369 10.46 -2.64 20.65
C GLN A 369 11.32 -3.81 20.15
N ILE A 370 11.39 -4.05 18.84
CA ILE A 370 12.25 -5.10 18.25
C ILE A 370 13.73 -4.84 18.54
N LEU A 371 14.13 -3.57 18.56
CA LEU A 371 15.50 -3.14 18.85
C LEU A 371 15.84 -3.17 20.33
N GLY A 372 14.88 -3.45 21.22
CA GLY A 372 15.08 -3.49 22.67
C GLY A 372 15.34 -2.12 23.30
N ILE A 373 14.74 -1.06 22.75
CA ILE A 373 14.93 0.33 23.21
C ILE A 373 13.88 0.73 24.27
N THR A 374 12.82 -0.03 24.42
CA THR A 374 11.72 0.21 25.40
C THR A 374 11.95 -0.52 26.72
#